data_3b22dc84d09b4629d58138cc3de578bd
#
_entry.id   3b22dc84d09b4629d58138cc3de578bd
#
_cell.length_a   1.000
_cell.length_b   1.000
_cell.length_c   1.000
_cell.angle_alpha   90.00
_cell.angle_beta   90.00
_cell.angle_gamma   90.00
#
_symmetry.space_group_name_H-M   'P 1'
#
loop_
_entity.id
_entity.type
_entity.pdbx_description
1 polymer ?
#
loop_
_entity_poly.entity_id
_entity_poly.type
_entity_poly.pdbx_seq_one_letter_code
_entity_poly.pdbx_strand_id
1 'polypeptide(L)'
;MKKIESNSIQAVSIIRQFDKFFYLLYYHYAAMKYLPIFLIFILVLIGVFAFFGLYEARFFTGNATATQKDFSSDNSYVFISPLRAQANNQEQIRTTVFVLNNQGLGVEGRQILLENSPHLTVSIIQGTTDPYGKAVFDIVSNQAGEYYLEITVDGKKIPQRAHLTFY
;
A
#
# COMPACT_ATOMS: atom_id res chain seq x y z
N MET A 1 -4.76 66.34 59.71
CA MET A 1 -5.37 65.95 58.38
C MET A 1 -4.59 64.92 57.56
N LYS A 2 -3.28 65.03 57.34
CA LYS A 2 -2.46 64.10 56.54
C LYS A 2 -2.45 62.59 56.97
N LYS A 3 -2.64 62.30 58.27
CA LYS A 3 -2.58 60.91 58.80
C LYS A 3 -3.82 60.04 58.46
N ILE A 4 -4.99 60.71 58.29
CA ILE A 4 -6.25 60.06 57.97
C ILE A 4 -6.30 59.69 56.49
N GLU A 5 -5.72 60.53 55.64
CA GLU A 5 -5.64 60.33 54.20
C GLU A 5 -4.69 59.15 53.83
N SER A 6 -3.56 58.97 54.51
CA SER A 6 -2.61 57.85 54.36
C SER A 6 -3.25 56.50 54.71
N ASN A 7 -4.04 56.47 55.81
CA ASN A 7 -4.72 55.23 56.22
C ASN A 7 -5.80 54.76 55.22
N SER A 8 -6.52 55.73 54.61
CA SER A 8 -7.53 55.40 53.60
C SER A 8 -6.95 54.86 52.31
N ILE A 9 -5.80 55.36 51.87
CA ILE A 9 -5.09 54.86 50.69
C ILE A 9 -4.55 53.48 50.94
N GLN A 10 -3.99 53.17 52.10
CA GLN A 10 -3.56 51.84 52.47
C GLN A 10 -4.72 50.83 52.53
N ALA A 11 -5.85 51.21 53.11
CA ALA A 11 -7.04 50.32 53.13
C ALA A 11 -7.55 49.99 51.75
N VAL A 12 -7.60 50.97 50.84
CA VAL A 12 -8.03 50.76 49.45
C VAL A 12 -7.05 49.82 48.69
N SER A 13 -5.74 49.94 48.95
CA SER A 13 -4.73 49.07 48.32
C SER A 13 -4.86 47.60 48.78
N ILE A 14 -5.13 47.40 50.06
CA ILE A 14 -5.34 46.07 50.65
C ILE A 14 -6.62 45.45 50.10
N ILE A 15 -7.73 46.18 50.02
CA ILE A 15 -8.99 45.68 49.43
C ILE A 15 -8.75 45.27 47.98
N ARG A 16 -8.06 46.06 47.19
CA ARG A 16 -7.74 45.73 45.77
C ARG A 16 -6.84 44.48 45.62
N GLN A 17 -5.94 44.19 46.56
CA GLN A 17 -5.15 42.98 46.59
C GLN A 17 -6.02 41.77 46.95
N PHE A 18 -6.93 41.87 47.89
CA PHE A 18 -7.88 40.81 48.23
C PHE A 18 -8.80 40.46 47.06
N ASP A 19 -9.33 41.45 46.34
CA ASP A 19 -10.17 41.23 45.17
C ASP A 19 -9.42 40.48 44.07
N LYS A 20 -8.15 40.83 43.80
CA LYS A 20 -7.31 40.08 42.84
C LYS A 20 -7.04 38.65 43.28
N PHE A 21 -6.82 38.44 44.57
CA PHE A 21 -6.58 37.11 45.12
C PHE A 21 -7.83 36.21 45.01
N PHE A 22 -9.02 36.73 45.33
CA PHE A 22 -10.28 36.02 45.18
C PHE A 22 -10.61 35.74 43.71
N TYR A 23 -10.30 36.67 42.81
CA TYR A 23 -10.48 36.48 41.37
C TYR A 23 -9.59 35.35 40.83
N LEU A 24 -8.32 35.30 41.25
CA LEU A 24 -7.39 34.22 40.89
C LEU A 24 -7.81 32.84 41.43
N LEU A 25 -8.28 32.81 42.70
CA LEU A 25 -8.82 31.59 43.32
C LEU A 25 -10.06 31.08 42.58
N TYR A 26 -10.99 31.98 42.25
CA TYR A 26 -12.19 31.63 41.50
C TYR A 26 -11.85 31.09 40.10
N TYR A 27 -10.91 31.72 39.41
CA TYR A 27 -10.49 31.27 38.08
C TYR A 27 -9.79 29.90 38.13
N HIS A 28 -8.97 29.68 39.16
CA HIS A 28 -8.32 28.39 39.38
C HIS A 28 -9.33 27.28 39.72
N TYR A 29 -10.31 27.56 40.53
CA TYR A 29 -11.38 26.63 40.88
C TYR A 29 -12.28 26.31 39.66
N ALA A 30 -12.64 27.32 38.88
CA ALA A 30 -13.40 27.14 37.65
C ALA A 30 -12.65 26.31 36.61
N ALA A 31 -11.34 26.50 36.45
CA ALA A 31 -10.51 25.70 35.57
C ALA A 31 -10.39 24.25 36.04
N MET A 32 -10.23 24.01 37.34
CA MET A 32 -10.16 22.64 37.89
C MET A 32 -11.46 21.82 37.71
N LYS A 33 -12.61 22.48 37.66
CA LYS A 33 -13.92 21.84 37.48
C LYS A 33 -14.00 21.08 36.11
N TYR A 34 -13.37 21.60 35.07
CA TYR A 34 -13.39 20.99 33.73
C TYR A 34 -12.21 20.08 33.46
N LEU A 35 -11.18 20.11 34.32
CA LEU A 35 -10.00 19.25 34.18
C LEU A 35 -10.31 17.75 34.05
N PRO A 36 -11.19 17.15 34.87
CA PRO A 36 -11.51 15.74 34.74
C PRO A 36 -12.24 15.42 33.43
N ILE A 37 -13.11 16.30 32.98
CA ILE A 37 -13.81 16.14 31.68
C ILE A 37 -12.82 16.20 30.53
N PHE A 38 -11.85 17.11 30.57
CA PHE A 38 -10.79 17.22 29.58
C PHE A 38 -9.87 15.99 29.56
N LEU A 39 -9.52 15.44 30.72
CA LEU A 39 -8.75 14.20 30.82
C LEU A 39 -9.48 12.99 30.24
N ILE A 40 -10.79 12.86 30.52
CA ILE A 40 -11.62 11.80 29.95
C ILE A 40 -11.66 11.94 28.42
N PHE A 41 -11.81 13.15 27.89
CA PHE A 41 -11.81 13.40 26.45
C PHE A 41 -10.50 12.98 25.79
N ILE A 42 -9.34 13.33 26.38
CA ILE A 42 -8.02 12.91 25.91
C ILE A 42 -7.90 11.37 25.94
N LEU A 43 -8.36 10.72 27.00
CA LEU A 43 -8.28 9.27 27.14
C LEU A 43 -9.12 8.56 26.08
N VAL A 44 -10.31 9.07 25.77
CA VAL A 44 -11.15 8.56 24.67
C VAL A 44 -10.45 8.77 23.32
N LEU A 45 -9.87 9.93 23.10
CA LEU A 45 -9.14 10.22 21.86
C LEU A 45 -7.96 9.26 21.65
N ILE A 46 -7.16 9.03 22.70
CA ILE A 46 -6.06 8.05 22.65
C ILE A 46 -6.59 6.64 22.39
N GLY A 47 -7.69 6.23 23.01
CA GLY A 47 -8.34 4.94 22.77
C GLY A 47 -8.77 4.76 21.32
N VAL A 48 -9.36 5.77 20.71
CA VAL A 48 -9.76 5.76 19.31
C VAL A 48 -8.53 5.63 18.39
N PHE A 49 -7.48 6.42 18.61
CA PHE A 49 -6.25 6.32 17.81
C PHE A 49 -5.55 4.96 17.99
N ALA A 50 -5.50 4.42 19.20
CA ALA A 50 -4.94 3.10 19.46
C ALA A 50 -5.76 2.00 18.75
N PHE A 51 -7.09 2.10 18.79
CA PHE A 51 -7.97 1.15 18.11
C PHE A 51 -7.75 1.18 16.59
N PHE A 52 -7.72 2.36 15.96
CA PHE A 52 -7.44 2.49 14.53
C PHE A 52 -6.03 2.01 14.18
N GLY A 53 -5.01 2.38 14.95
CA GLY A 53 -3.64 1.94 14.72
C GLY A 53 -3.47 0.42 14.81
N LEU A 54 -4.12 -0.24 15.78
CA LEU A 54 -4.12 -1.70 15.91
C LEU A 54 -4.95 -2.37 14.80
N TYR A 55 -6.03 -1.75 14.36
CA TYR A 55 -6.84 -2.25 13.26
C TYR A 55 -6.07 -2.20 11.94
N GLU A 56 -5.44 -1.07 11.62
CA GLU A 56 -4.58 -0.93 10.43
C GLU A 56 -3.37 -1.86 10.49
N ALA A 57 -2.68 -1.96 11.64
CA ALA A 57 -1.56 -2.88 11.79
C ALA A 57 -1.97 -4.34 11.52
N ARG A 58 -3.14 -4.79 11.98
CA ARG A 58 -3.66 -6.13 11.67
C ARG A 58 -3.99 -6.31 10.19
N PHE A 59 -4.50 -5.28 9.53
CA PHE A 59 -4.83 -5.34 8.12
C PHE A 59 -3.57 -5.45 7.26
N PHE A 60 -2.53 -4.67 7.57
CA PHE A 60 -1.26 -4.71 6.83
C PHE A 60 -0.37 -5.90 7.19
N THR A 61 -0.32 -6.34 8.45
CA THR A 61 0.51 -7.49 8.86
C THR A 61 -0.14 -8.84 8.60
N GLY A 62 -1.48 -8.92 8.60
CA GLY A 62 -2.21 -10.17 8.28
C GLY A 62 -2.04 -10.62 6.84
N ASN A 63 -1.74 -9.70 5.92
CA ASN A 63 -1.53 -10.02 4.50
C ASN A 63 -0.06 -10.30 4.14
N ALA A 64 0.90 -9.93 5.00
CA ALA A 64 2.33 -10.11 4.73
C ALA A 64 2.87 -11.52 5.01
N THR A 65 2.09 -12.40 5.68
CA THR A 65 2.50 -13.77 6.01
C THR A 65 1.73 -14.84 5.24
N ALA A 66 0.88 -14.48 4.28
CA ALA A 66 0.34 -15.44 3.34
C ALA A 66 1.51 -15.98 2.54
N THR A 67 1.84 -17.23 2.78
CA THR A 67 2.85 -18.05 2.11
C THR A 67 3.02 -17.66 0.65
N GLN A 68 4.01 -16.80 0.39
CA GLN A 68 4.43 -16.34 -0.93
C GLN A 68 4.99 -17.48 -1.79
N LYS A 69 4.90 -18.73 -1.30
CA LYS A 69 5.48 -19.92 -1.93
C LYS A 69 4.59 -20.59 -2.97
N ASP A 70 3.28 -20.49 -2.88
CA ASP A 70 2.41 -21.18 -3.84
C ASP A 70 1.75 -20.19 -4.78
N PHE A 71 1.96 -20.39 -6.08
CA PHE A 71 1.25 -19.63 -7.10
C PHE A 71 -0.07 -20.32 -7.47
N SER A 72 -1.05 -19.52 -7.87
CA SER A 72 -2.33 -19.98 -8.42
C SER A 72 -2.26 -19.94 -9.94
N SER A 73 -2.37 -21.11 -10.58
CA SER A 73 -2.45 -21.17 -12.04
C SER A 73 -3.67 -20.44 -12.60
N ASP A 74 -4.77 -20.44 -11.87
CA ASP A 74 -6.04 -19.84 -12.30
C ASP A 74 -6.05 -18.30 -12.19
N ASN A 75 -5.28 -17.76 -11.23
CA ASN A 75 -5.13 -16.31 -11.06
C ASN A 75 -3.98 -15.73 -11.89
N SER A 76 -3.07 -16.61 -12.37
CA SER A 76 -1.95 -16.18 -13.21
C SER A 76 -2.40 -15.96 -14.65
N TYR A 77 -1.84 -14.95 -15.32
CA TYR A 77 -2.29 -14.56 -16.64
C TYR A 77 -1.15 -14.04 -17.52
N VAL A 78 -1.41 -13.96 -18.83
CA VAL A 78 -0.51 -13.40 -19.82
C VAL A 78 -1.09 -12.14 -20.46
N PHE A 79 -0.24 -11.14 -20.65
CA PHE A 79 -0.53 -9.91 -21.37
C PHE A 79 0.40 -9.79 -22.57
N ILE A 80 -0.14 -9.38 -23.74
CA ILE A 80 0.58 -9.32 -25.00
C ILE A 80 0.41 -7.93 -25.62
N SER A 81 1.52 -7.35 -26.07
CA SER A 81 1.53 -6.03 -26.70
C SER A 81 2.74 -5.86 -27.64
N PRO A 82 2.55 -5.41 -28.90
CA PRO A 82 1.29 -5.26 -29.59
C PRO A 82 0.59 -6.60 -29.85
N LEU A 83 -0.68 -6.58 -30.21
CA LEU A 83 -1.44 -7.82 -30.52
C LEU A 83 -1.04 -8.44 -31.87
N ARG A 84 -0.40 -7.65 -32.76
CA ARG A 84 0.02 -8.07 -34.11
C ARG A 84 1.36 -7.41 -34.44
N ALA A 85 2.21 -8.15 -35.19
CA ALA A 85 3.49 -7.65 -35.71
C ALA A 85 3.77 -8.21 -37.09
N GLN A 86 4.69 -7.62 -37.83
CA GLN A 86 5.13 -8.14 -39.12
C GLN A 86 6.04 -9.36 -38.95
N ALA A 87 5.88 -10.33 -39.82
CA ALA A 87 6.70 -11.54 -39.84
C ALA A 87 8.06 -11.32 -40.54
N ASN A 88 8.85 -10.39 -40.03
CA ASN A 88 10.12 -9.95 -40.62
C ASN A 88 11.35 -10.19 -39.73
N ASN A 89 11.21 -10.95 -38.64
CA ASN A 89 12.23 -11.13 -37.59
C ASN A 89 12.74 -9.87 -36.91
N GLN A 90 12.09 -8.73 -37.10
CA GLN A 90 12.47 -7.43 -36.50
C GLN A 90 11.39 -6.89 -35.59
N GLU A 91 10.13 -6.94 -36.04
CA GLU A 91 9.01 -6.52 -35.19
C GLU A 91 8.73 -7.57 -34.14
N GLN A 92 8.71 -7.13 -32.90
CA GLN A 92 8.54 -8.01 -31.74
C GLN A 92 7.16 -7.81 -31.07
N ILE A 93 6.64 -8.93 -30.61
CA ILE A 93 5.47 -8.95 -29.71
C ILE A 93 6.00 -9.20 -28.30
N ARG A 94 5.78 -8.28 -27.39
CA ARG A 94 6.12 -8.46 -25.97
C ARG A 94 5.05 -9.27 -25.28
N THR A 95 5.49 -10.36 -24.69
CA THR A 95 4.67 -11.25 -23.87
C THR A 95 5.09 -11.08 -22.42
N THR A 96 4.16 -10.61 -21.58
CA THR A 96 4.36 -10.42 -20.14
C THR A 96 3.52 -11.42 -19.39
N VAL A 97 4.14 -12.26 -18.57
CA VAL A 97 3.45 -13.24 -17.71
C VAL A 97 3.39 -12.69 -16.30
N PHE A 98 2.20 -12.73 -15.70
CA PHE A 98 1.99 -12.38 -14.30
C PHE A 98 1.63 -13.63 -13.51
N VAL A 99 2.48 -14.01 -12.58
CA VAL A 99 2.29 -15.14 -11.67
C VAL A 99 1.78 -14.63 -10.34
N LEU A 100 0.55 -15.00 -10.00
CA LEU A 100 -0.14 -14.54 -8.81
C LEU A 100 -0.47 -15.71 -7.88
N ASN A 101 -0.61 -15.41 -6.60
CA ASN A 101 -1.14 -16.35 -5.61
C ASN A 101 -2.68 -16.34 -5.57
N ASN A 102 -3.28 -17.11 -4.67
CA ASN A 102 -4.74 -17.18 -4.51
C ASN A 102 -5.38 -15.83 -4.05
N GLN A 103 -4.58 -14.88 -3.57
CA GLN A 103 -5.03 -13.56 -3.15
C GLN A 103 -4.85 -12.49 -4.23
N GLY A 104 -4.33 -12.86 -5.40
CA GLY A 104 -4.03 -11.94 -6.50
C GLY A 104 -2.74 -11.14 -6.31
N LEU A 105 -1.87 -11.54 -5.38
CA LEU A 105 -0.58 -10.91 -5.15
C LEU A 105 0.50 -11.57 -5.99
N GLY A 106 1.47 -10.78 -6.48
CA GLY A 106 2.61 -11.27 -7.26
C GLY A 106 3.47 -12.27 -6.50
N VAL A 107 3.92 -13.31 -7.16
CA VAL A 107 4.82 -14.33 -6.60
C VAL A 107 6.18 -14.21 -7.26
N GLU A 108 7.19 -13.82 -6.48
CA GLU A 108 8.58 -13.62 -6.92
C GLU A 108 9.32 -14.96 -7.09
N GLY A 109 10.35 -14.95 -7.96
CA GLY A 109 11.32 -16.02 -8.08
C GLY A 109 10.84 -17.25 -8.84
N ARG A 110 9.71 -17.17 -9.57
CA ARG A 110 9.19 -18.29 -10.37
C ARG A 110 9.82 -18.33 -11.74
N GLN A 111 10.26 -19.51 -12.16
CA GLN A 111 10.81 -19.72 -13.49
C GLN A 111 9.69 -19.90 -14.50
N ILE A 112 9.72 -19.09 -15.57
CA ILE A 112 8.75 -19.13 -16.65
C ILE A 112 9.40 -19.72 -17.87
N LEU A 113 8.70 -20.68 -18.49
CA LEU A 113 9.07 -21.25 -19.79
C LEU A 113 7.89 -21.09 -20.76
N LEU A 114 8.20 -20.58 -21.95
CA LEU A 114 7.28 -20.56 -23.08
C LEU A 114 7.54 -21.76 -23.94
N GLU A 115 6.47 -22.36 -24.50
CA GLU A 115 6.60 -23.42 -25.47
C GLU A 115 7.41 -22.96 -26.69
N ASN A 116 8.30 -23.79 -27.17
CA ASN A 116 9.11 -23.48 -28.34
C ASN A 116 8.34 -23.83 -29.63
N SER A 117 8.42 -22.93 -30.61
CA SER A 117 7.86 -23.13 -31.95
C SER A 117 8.95 -22.91 -32.99
N PRO A 118 9.05 -23.71 -34.04
CA PRO A 118 10.12 -23.64 -35.05
C PRO A 118 10.14 -22.30 -35.83
N HIS A 119 9.02 -21.58 -35.86
CA HIS A 119 8.88 -20.32 -36.60
C HIS A 119 9.01 -19.08 -35.71
N LEU A 120 9.15 -19.27 -34.41
CA LEU A 120 9.25 -18.20 -33.43
C LEU A 120 10.64 -18.17 -32.82
N THR A 121 11.17 -16.97 -32.67
CA THR A 121 12.37 -16.71 -31.85
C THR A 121 11.95 -16.00 -30.58
N VAL A 122 12.19 -16.62 -29.43
CA VAL A 122 11.86 -16.09 -28.12
C VAL A 122 13.12 -15.51 -27.48
N SER A 123 13.12 -14.23 -27.23
CA SER A 123 14.16 -13.50 -26.49
C SER A 123 13.71 -13.35 -25.05
N ILE A 124 14.46 -13.92 -24.11
CA ILE A 124 14.17 -13.82 -22.67
C ILE A 124 14.70 -12.49 -22.16
N ILE A 125 13.82 -11.57 -21.83
CA ILE A 125 14.17 -10.29 -21.19
C ILE A 125 14.26 -10.51 -19.68
N GLN A 126 13.28 -11.21 -19.11
CA GLN A 126 13.23 -11.58 -17.70
C GLN A 126 12.50 -12.92 -17.58
N GLY A 127 13.26 -14.02 -17.41
CA GLY A 127 12.72 -15.38 -17.35
C GLY A 127 12.24 -15.81 -15.98
N THR A 128 12.59 -15.05 -14.93
CA THR A 128 12.17 -15.28 -13.54
C THR A 128 11.30 -14.11 -13.08
N THR A 129 10.25 -14.40 -12.33
CA THR A 129 9.33 -13.37 -11.87
C THR A 129 9.95 -12.41 -10.84
N ASP A 130 9.67 -11.11 -11.00
CA ASP A 130 10.01 -10.05 -10.05
C ASP A 130 9.08 -10.04 -8.81
N PRO A 131 9.26 -9.12 -7.83
CA PRO A 131 8.39 -9.00 -6.65
C PRO A 131 6.91 -8.76 -6.95
N TYR A 132 6.59 -8.32 -8.19
CA TYR A 132 5.21 -8.15 -8.66
C TYR A 132 4.68 -9.39 -9.40
N GLY A 133 5.47 -10.47 -9.43
CA GLY A 133 5.13 -11.70 -10.15
C GLY A 133 5.27 -11.60 -11.66
N LYS A 134 6.00 -10.61 -12.20
CA LYS A 134 6.10 -10.33 -13.63
C LYS A 134 7.34 -10.95 -14.23
N ALA A 135 7.18 -11.64 -15.38
CA ALA A 135 8.23 -12.09 -16.28
C ALA A 135 7.98 -11.56 -17.70
N VAL A 136 9.04 -11.33 -18.51
CA VAL A 136 8.95 -10.63 -19.80
C VAL A 136 9.75 -11.35 -20.88
N PHE A 137 9.12 -11.51 -22.05
CA PHE A 137 9.69 -12.11 -23.23
C PHE A 137 9.36 -11.26 -24.45
N ASP A 138 10.30 -11.14 -25.39
CA ASP A 138 10.06 -10.57 -26.70
C ASP A 138 10.11 -11.67 -27.75
N ILE A 139 9.10 -11.71 -28.62
CA ILE A 139 8.92 -12.77 -29.59
C ILE A 139 8.85 -12.19 -31.00
N VAL A 140 9.62 -12.73 -31.92
CA VAL A 140 9.60 -12.39 -33.34
C VAL A 140 9.30 -13.64 -34.18
N SER A 141 8.81 -13.42 -35.40
CA SER A 141 8.55 -14.52 -36.35
C SER A 141 9.11 -14.18 -37.71
N ASN A 142 9.54 -15.21 -38.43
CA ASN A 142 9.88 -15.15 -39.86
C ASN A 142 8.74 -15.64 -40.78
N GLN A 143 7.62 -16.08 -40.19
CA GLN A 143 6.50 -16.61 -40.94
C GLN A 143 5.18 -16.02 -40.42
N ALA A 144 4.34 -15.54 -41.33
CA ALA A 144 3.00 -15.05 -40.99
C ALA A 144 2.13 -16.21 -40.51
N GLY A 145 1.32 -15.97 -39.50
CA GLY A 145 0.45 -16.97 -38.90
C GLY A 145 -0.04 -16.58 -37.51
N GLU A 146 -0.91 -17.41 -36.96
CA GLU A 146 -1.37 -17.33 -35.59
C GLU A 146 -0.68 -18.42 -34.75
N TYR A 147 -0.13 -18.04 -33.61
CA TYR A 147 0.61 -18.93 -32.74
C TYR A 147 0.02 -18.89 -31.31
N TYR A 148 -0.14 -20.06 -30.72
CA TYR A 148 -0.65 -20.27 -29.38
C TYR A 148 0.43 -20.96 -28.54
N LEU A 149 1.16 -20.17 -27.71
CA LEU A 149 2.22 -20.70 -26.88
C LEU A 149 1.69 -21.09 -25.51
N GLU A 150 1.98 -22.30 -25.08
CA GLU A 150 1.76 -22.74 -23.71
C GLU A 150 2.81 -22.11 -22.78
N ILE A 151 2.38 -21.81 -21.58
CA ILE A 151 3.20 -21.16 -20.55
C ILE A 151 3.28 -22.10 -19.37
N THR A 152 4.50 -22.37 -18.90
CA THR A 152 4.73 -23.13 -17.69
C THR A 152 5.43 -22.30 -16.63
N VAL A 153 5.00 -22.45 -15.38
CA VAL A 153 5.57 -21.81 -14.19
C VAL A 153 6.09 -22.94 -13.31
N ASP A 154 7.39 -22.99 -13.08
CA ASP A 154 8.07 -24.08 -12.33
C ASP A 154 7.65 -25.49 -12.81
N GLY A 155 7.45 -25.65 -14.13
CA GLY A 155 7.02 -26.90 -14.74
C GLY A 155 5.51 -27.19 -14.73
N LYS A 156 4.68 -26.32 -14.08
CA LYS A 156 3.22 -26.45 -14.09
C LYS A 156 2.61 -25.50 -15.14
N LYS A 157 1.78 -26.02 -16.03
CA LYS A 157 1.09 -25.21 -17.05
C LYS A 157 0.05 -24.30 -16.42
N ILE A 158 -0.06 -23.08 -16.95
CA ILE A 158 -1.20 -22.20 -16.65
C ILE A 158 -2.28 -22.38 -17.73
N PRO A 159 -3.58 -22.16 -17.41
CA PRO A 159 -4.68 -22.35 -18.34
C PRO A 159 -4.62 -21.42 -19.55
N GLN A 160 -4.13 -20.20 -19.36
CA GLN A 160 -4.06 -19.19 -20.40
C GLN A 160 -2.85 -19.41 -21.30
N ARG A 161 -3.02 -19.30 -22.63
CA ARG A 161 -1.97 -19.35 -23.65
C ARG A 161 -1.68 -17.97 -24.21
N ALA A 162 -0.45 -17.72 -24.62
CA ALA A 162 -0.11 -16.52 -25.37
C ALA A 162 -0.57 -16.69 -26.83
N HIS A 163 -1.47 -15.81 -27.30
CA HIS A 163 -1.96 -15.79 -28.68
C HIS A 163 -1.26 -14.66 -29.45
N LEU A 164 -0.40 -15.00 -30.37
CA LEU A 164 0.42 -14.10 -31.17
C LEU A 164 -0.02 -14.13 -32.63
N THR A 165 -0.16 -12.98 -33.28
CA THR A 165 -0.48 -12.89 -34.71
C THR A 165 0.65 -12.17 -35.44
N PHE A 166 1.27 -12.84 -36.40
CA PHE A 166 2.25 -12.25 -37.31
C PHE A 166 1.69 -12.23 -38.73
N TYR A 167 1.87 -11.11 -39.47
CA TYR A 167 1.36 -10.89 -40.83
C TYR A 167 2.45 -10.48 -41.80
#